data_4686e851b9fe78855b8faca4604f051c
#
_entry.id   4686e851b9fe78855b8faca4604f051c
#
_cell.length_a   1.000
_cell.length_b   1.000
_cell.length_c   1.000
_cell.angle_alpha   90.00
_cell.angle_beta   90.00
_cell.angle_gamma   90.00
#
_symmetry.space_group_name_H-M   'P 1'
#
loop_
_entity.id
_entity.type
_entity.pdbx_description
1 polymer ?
#
loop_
_entity_poly.entity_id
_entity_poly.type
_entity_poly.pdbx_seq_one_letter_code
_entity_poly.pdbx_strand_id
1 'polypeptide(L)'
;MCSPTPTESHESLNKNTHCGNRMQLTSEKLPKNPFYASGSQYANKHQKFFQWRKEKPDHYSHANLVDKALKLLKERIKTGDALAYFLRGQLYFEEGWYEEALEQFEEIAEKDHQATYQLGVMYYDGLGTATNAEKGVDYMKKVLDSPCPRARHLKCAAAYNLGRAYYEGEGVKRSEEEAERLWLFAADNGNPKASVKAQSILGLYYSTKEPKELEKAFFWHSEACGNGNLESQGALGLMYFYGQGIHQNTEAALHCLREAAEHGNVYAQGILVEYYYKMKFFTKCVAFSRRIADYEVHDIPRIAQVTDCLPEFINRGMAMVSFYHARCLQLGLGITKDEAKAKHYYSKACHLNPALADKLHSLLIRQRI
;
A
#
# COMPACT_ATOMS: atom_id res chain seq x y z
N MET A 1 -26.15 11.41 68.20
CA MET A 1 -27.51 11.43 67.64
C MET A 1 -27.43 11.58 66.14
N CYS A 2 -27.74 10.52 65.48
CA CYS A 2 -28.22 10.30 64.11
C CYS A 2 -27.85 11.27 63.02
N SER A 3 -27.00 10.77 62.15
CA SER A 3 -26.93 11.11 60.73
C SER A 3 -28.11 10.51 59.93
N PRO A 4 -28.45 11.06 58.79
CA PRO A 4 -28.68 10.20 57.64
C PRO A 4 -27.81 10.59 56.44
N THR A 5 -27.35 9.55 55.75
CA THR A 5 -26.63 9.52 54.50
C THR A 5 -27.50 9.96 53.32
N PRO A 6 -26.94 10.64 52.33
CA PRO A 6 -27.57 10.73 51.00
C PRO A 6 -27.04 9.60 50.09
N THR A 7 -27.96 8.93 49.45
CA THR A 7 -27.78 7.98 48.37
C THR A 7 -27.18 8.64 47.13
N GLU A 8 -25.98 8.22 46.74
CA GLU A 8 -25.41 8.55 45.42
C GLU A 8 -26.04 7.66 44.37
N SER A 9 -26.75 8.29 43.46
CA SER A 9 -27.17 7.69 42.19
C SER A 9 -26.00 7.68 41.24
N HIS A 10 -25.49 6.49 40.94
CA HIS A 10 -24.52 6.26 39.85
C HIS A 10 -25.19 6.46 38.51
N GLU A 11 -25.06 7.64 37.91
CA GLU A 11 -25.16 7.82 36.47
C GLU A 11 -23.81 7.41 35.84
N SER A 12 -23.75 6.17 35.40
CA SER A 12 -22.68 5.69 34.50
C SER A 12 -22.82 6.36 33.13
N LEU A 13 -21.98 7.33 32.87
CA LEU A 13 -21.81 7.91 31.53
C LEU A 13 -21.27 6.84 30.56
N ASN A 14 -22.18 6.30 29.82
CA ASN A 14 -21.94 5.37 28.71
C ASN A 14 -21.34 6.15 27.52
N LYS A 15 -20.00 6.39 27.53
CA LYS A 15 -19.27 7.07 26.45
C LYS A 15 -18.68 6.13 25.40
N ASN A 16 -19.08 4.86 25.36
CA ASN A 16 -18.48 3.86 24.46
C ASN A 16 -19.34 3.48 23.25
N THR A 17 -20.35 4.24 22.89
CA THR A 17 -21.27 3.85 21.79
C THR A 17 -20.96 4.46 20.42
N HIS A 18 -19.92 5.31 20.28
CA HIS A 18 -19.67 5.95 18.98
C HIS A 18 -18.60 5.27 18.10
N CYS A 19 -17.72 4.44 18.64
CA CYS A 19 -16.71 3.75 17.84
C CYS A 19 -17.22 2.42 17.25
N GLY A 20 -18.15 1.72 17.93
CA GLY A 20 -18.69 0.45 17.48
C GLY A 20 -19.66 0.54 16.28
N ASN A 21 -20.31 1.68 16.07
CA ASN A 21 -21.29 1.85 15.00
C ASN A 21 -20.69 2.24 13.63
N ARG A 22 -19.43 2.66 13.55
CA ARG A 22 -18.77 2.90 12.26
C ARG A 22 -18.27 1.63 11.57
N MET A 23 -18.06 0.54 12.32
CA MET A 23 -17.55 -0.72 11.76
C MET A 23 -18.63 -1.78 11.44
N GLN A 24 -19.90 -1.50 11.72
CA GLN A 24 -21.04 -2.32 11.23
C GLN A 24 -21.56 -1.84 9.86
N LEU A 25 -20.70 -1.24 9.04
CA LEU A 25 -21.02 -1.01 7.64
C LEU A 25 -20.99 -2.37 6.92
N THR A 26 -22.17 -3.00 6.84
CA THR A 26 -22.42 -4.04 5.85
C THR A 26 -22.02 -3.53 4.47
N SER A 27 -21.51 -4.41 3.61
CA SER A 27 -21.00 -4.14 2.25
C SER A 27 -21.94 -3.32 1.34
N GLU A 28 -23.15 -3.06 1.78
CA GLU A 28 -24.19 -2.30 1.04
C GLU A 28 -24.19 -0.78 1.33
N LYS A 29 -23.44 -0.26 2.30
CA LYS A 29 -23.48 1.14 2.71
C LYS A 29 -22.15 1.91 2.68
N LEU A 30 -21.15 1.40 1.95
CA LEU A 30 -20.02 2.25 1.59
C LEU A 30 -20.50 3.32 0.62
N PRO A 31 -20.30 4.62 0.89
CA PRO A 31 -20.62 5.66 -0.07
C PRO A 31 -19.84 5.34 -1.35
N LYS A 32 -20.55 5.17 -2.46
CA LYS A 32 -19.96 5.01 -3.79
C LYS A 32 -19.25 6.32 -4.14
N ASN A 33 -18.02 6.47 -3.65
CA ASN A 33 -17.14 7.52 -4.09
C ASN A 33 -16.79 7.21 -5.56
N PRO A 34 -17.10 8.07 -6.53
CA PRO A 34 -16.85 7.81 -7.96
C PRO A 34 -15.34 7.58 -8.27
N PHE A 35 -14.44 7.93 -7.34
CA PHE A 35 -13.01 7.61 -7.45
C PHE A 35 -12.65 6.21 -6.93
N TYR A 36 -13.48 5.54 -6.12
CA TYR A 36 -13.24 4.21 -5.55
C TYR A 36 -14.06 3.08 -6.18
N ALA A 37 -15.00 3.40 -7.07
CA ALA A 37 -15.57 2.40 -7.99
C ALA A 37 -14.50 1.77 -8.89
N SER A 38 -13.24 2.16 -8.73
CA SER A 38 -12.17 1.81 -9.64
C SER A 38 -11.44 0.50 -9.32
N GLY A 39 -11.38 -0.01 -8.10
CA GLY A 39 -10.65 -1.26 -7.82
C GLY A 39 -11.27 -2.47 -8.53
N SER A 40 -12.56 -2.71 -8.35
CA SER A 40 -13.26 -3.81 -9.04
C SER A 40 -13.60 -3.45 -10.50
N GLN A 41 -13.83 -2.17 -10.81
CA GLN A 41 -14.00 -1.72 -12.20
C GLN A 41 -12.66 -1.65 -12.96
N TYR A 42 -11.52 -1.38 -12.32
CA TYR A 42 -10.20 -1.48 -12.97
C TYR A 42 -9.83 -2.95 -13.21
N ALA A 43 -10.04 -3.86 -12.27
CA ALA A 43 -9.84 -5.29 -12.51
C ALA A 43 -10.77 -5.80 -13.62
N ASN A 44 -12.05 -5.43 -13.62
CA ASN A 44 -12.99 -5.75 -14.69
C ASN A 44 -12.72 -5.00 -16.00
N LYS A 45 -12.27 -3.75 -15.96
CA LYS A 45 -11.83 -3.03 -17.17
C LYS A 45 -10.53 -3.61 -17.72
N HIS A 46 -9.55 -3.98 -16.87
CA HIS A 46 -8.35 -4.67 -17.33
C HIS A 46 -8.67 -6.06 -17.87
N GLN A 47 -9.53 -6.84 -17.21
CA GLN A 47 -9.96 -8.14 -17.75
C GLN A 47 -10.74 -8.01 -19.07
N LYS A 48 -11.67 -7.04 -19.16
CA LYS A 48 -12.37 -6.72 -20.41
C LYS A 48 -11.42 -6.14 -21.46
N PHE A 49 -10.44 -5.33 -21.07
CA PHE A 49 -9.42 -4.80 -21.97
C PHE A 49 -8.49 -5.91 -22.49
N PHE A 50 -8.10 -6.86 -21.62
CA PHE A 50 -7.31 -8.03 -22.04
C PHE A 50 -8.14 -9.03 -22.88
N GLN A 51 -9.43 -9.21 -22.61
CA GLN A 51 -10.33 -10.01 -23.46
C GLN A 51 -10.56 -9.35 -24.82
N TRP A 52 -10.81 -8.03 -24.81
CA TRP A 52 -10.94 -7.24 -26.05
C TRP A 52 -9.66 -7.24 -26.90
N ARG A 53 -8.47 -7.32 -26.29
CA ARG A 53 -7.17 -7.47 -26.95
C ARG A 53 -7.02 -8.81 -27.69
N LYS A 54 -7.69 -9.87 -27.21
CA LYS A 54 -7.67 -11.20 -27.88
C LYS A 54 -8.57 -11.28 -29.11
N GLU A 55 -9.51 -10.35 -29.25
CA GLU A 55 -10.57 -10.42 -30.29
C GLU A 55 -10.36 -9.48 -31.49
N LYS A 56 -9.33 -8.62 -31.49
CA LYS A 56 -9.05 -7.70 -32.62
C LYS A 56 -7.60 -7.73 -33.06
N PRO A 57 -7.34 -7.94 -34.38
CA PRO A 57 -5.98 -8.04 -34.90
C PRO A 57 -5.28 -6.68 -34.91
N ASP A 58 -3.99 -6.69 -34.67
CA ASP A 58 -2.85 -5.78 -34.95
C ASP A 58 -3.00 -4.24 -34.99
N HIS A 59 -4.16 -3.66 -35.25
CA HIS A 59 -4.31 -2.20 -35.33
C HIS A 59 -4.33 -1.46 -33.99
N TYR A 60 -4.43 -2.17 -32.87
CA TYR A 60 -4.55 -1.63 -31.52
C TYR A 60 -3.55 -2.25 -30.53
N SER A 61 -2.34 -2.62 -31.01
CA SER A 61 -1.29 -2.99 -30.06
C SER A 61 -0.98 -1.78 -29.16
N HIS A 62 -0.57 -2.03 -27.91
CA HIS A 62 -0.19 -0.97 -26.97
C HIS A 62 0.85 -0.03 -27.61
N ALA A 63 1.89 -0.59 -28.23
CA ALA A 63 2.92 0.17 -28.94
C ALA A 63 2.34 1.11 -30.02
N ASN A 64 1.38 0.64 -30.82
CA ASN A 64 0.74 1.46 -31.84
C ASN A 64 -0.10 2.60 -31.26
N LEU A 65 -0.72 2.39 -30.06
CA LEU A 65 -1.47 3.45 -29.38
C LEU A 65 -0.54 4.50 -28.80
N VAL A 66 0.57 4.08 -28.18
CA VAL A 66 1.62 4.97 -27.67
C VAL A 66 2.19 5.82 -28.81
N ASP A 67 2.54 5.21 -29.93
CA ASP A 67 3.09 5.88 -31.11
C ASP A 67 2.13 6.94 -31.68
N LYS A 68 0.83 6.61 -31.75
CA LYS A 68 -0.21 7.56 -32.18
C LYS A 68 -0.37 8.72 -31.19
N ALA A 69 -0.35 8.41 -29.89
CA ALA A 69 -0.43 9.43 -28.86
C ALA A 69 0.76 10.39 -28.92
N LEU A 70 1.98 9.86 -29.06
CA LEU A 70 3.19 10.68 -29.21
C LEU A 70 3.15 11.56 -30.46
N LYS A 71 2.69 11.05 -31.60
CA LYS A 71 2.52 11.85 -32.82
C LYS A 71 1.53 12.98 -32.62
N LEU A 72 0.37 12.69 -32.01
CA LEU A 72 -0.64 13.72 -31.69
C LEU A 72 -0.09 14.78 -30.75
N LEU A 73 0.60 14.37 -29.68
CA LEU A 73 1.20 15.30 -28.71
C LEU A 73 2.26 16.19 -29.39
N LYS A 74 3.08 15.61 -30.26
CA LYS A 74 4.08 16.36 -31.06
C LYS A 74 3.45 17.44 -31.93
N GLU A 75 2.32 17.15 -32.59
CA GLU A 75 1.59 18.15 -33.38
C GLU A 75 0.98 19.25 -32.48
N ARG A 76 0.40 18.90 -31.33
CA ARG A 76 -0.14 19.88 -30.38
C ARG A 76 0.95 20.79 -29.80
N ILE A 77 2.13 20.26 -29.54
CA ILE A 77 3.30 21.03 -29.11
C ILE A 77 3.68 22.10 -30.16
N LYS A 78 3.69 21.74 -31.44
CA LYS A 78 3.96 22.69 -32.54
C LYS A 78 2.95 23.84 -32.60
N THR A 79 1.72 23.60 -32.14
CA THR A 79 0.68 24.64 -32.07
C THR A 79 0.72 25.46 -30.78
N GLY A 80 1.72 25.23 -29.91
CA GLY A 80 1.93 25.96 -28.67
C GLY A 80 1.09 25.48 -27.48
N ASP A 81 0.56 24.26 -27.50
CA ASP A 81 -0.18 23.69 -26.39
C ASP A 81 0.77 23.30 -25.24
N ALA A 82 0.79 24.11 -24.20
CA ALA A 82 1.64 23.89 -23.03
C ALA A 82 1.33 22.57 -22.30
N LEU A 83 0.05 22.14 -22.27
CA LEU A 83 -0.34 20.89 -21.63
C LEU A 83 0.22 19.67 -22.37
N ALA A 84 0.39 19.76 -23.69
CA ALA A 84 0.91 18.66 -24.49
C ALA A 84 2.37 18.31 -24.15
N TYR A 85 3.17 19.27 -23.70
CA TYR A 85 4.53 19.02 -23.19
C TYR A 85 4.49 18.13 -21.95
N PHE A 86 3.68 18.49 -20.96
CA PHE A 86 3.52 17.69 -19.74
C PHE A 86 2.99 16.29 -20.05
N LEU A 87 1.94 16.18 -20.86
CA LEU A 87 1.35 14.90 -21.21
C LEU A 87 2.33 13.98 -21.98
N ARG A 88 3.23 14.56 -22.79
CA ARG A 88 4.28 13.77 -23.46
C ARG A 88 5.30 13.24 -22.45
N GLY A 89 5.77 14.09 -21.53
CA GLY A 89 6.64 13.66 -20.44
C GLY A 89 6.00 12.59 -19.56
N GLN A 90 4.72 12.76 -19.23
CA GLN A 90 3.96 11.77 -18.47
C GLN A 90 3.84 10.43 -19.21
N LEU A 91 3.58 10.45 -20.51
CA LEU A 91 3.51 9.23 -21.33
C LEU A 91 4.86 8.52 -21.36
N TYR A 92 5.97 9.24 -21.55
CA TYR A 92 7.31 8.68 -21.48
C TYR A 92 7.58 8.04 -20.12
N PHE A 93 7.19 8.71 -19.03
CA PHE A 93 7.34 8.20 -17.67
C PHE A 93 6.56 6.89 -17.44
N GLU A 94 5.31 6.82 -17.92
CA GLU A 94 4.46 5.62 -17.79
C GLU A 94 4.94 4.44 -18.64
N GLU A 95 5.61 4.71 -19.77
CA GLU A 95 6.24 3.68 -20.60
C GLU A 95 7.63 3.25 -20.08
N GLY A 96 8.14 3.91 -19.03
CA GLY A 96 9.46 3.64 -18.47
C GLY A 96 10.62 4.27 -19.25
N TRP A 97 10.34 5.19 -20.18
CA TRP A 97 11.34 5.96 -20.93
C TRP A 97 11.72 7.19 -20.10
N TYR A 98 12.42 6.92 -19.02
CA TYR A 98 12.65 7.93 -17.98
C TYR A 98 13.59 9.05 -18.42
N GLU A 99 14.56 8.78 -19.30
CA GLU A 99 15.48 9.80 -19.81
C GLU A 99 14.71 10.82 -20.64
N GLU A 100 13.85 10.36 -21.56
CA GLU A 100 13.01 11.22 -22.38
C GLU A 100 11.97 11.98 -21.55
N ALA A 101 11.43 11.33 -20.51
CA ALA A 101 10.51 11.99 -19.57
C ALA A 101 11.20 13.13 -18.82
N LEU A 102 12.43 12.89 -18.33
CA LEU A 102 13.24 13.87 -17.60
C LEU A 102 13.45 15.13 -18.44
N GLU A 103 13.91 14.97 -19.69
CA GLU A 103 14.13 16.09 -20.62
C GLU A 103 12.86 16.92 -20.83
N GLN A 104 11.71 16.24 -20.99
CA GLN A 104 10.44 16.95 -21.19
C GLN A 104 10.02 17.74 -19.96
N PHE A 105 10.18 17.17 -18.76
CA PHE A 105 9.81 17.86 -17.53
C PHE A 105 10.78 19.01 -17.22
N GLU A 106 12.07 18.88 -17.51
CA GLU A 106 13.06 19.98 -17.33
C GLU A 106 12.73 21.19 -18.21
N GLU A 107 12.27 20.97 -19.44
CA GLU A 107 11.93 22.05 -20.37
C GLU A 107 10.79 22.95 -19.85
N ILE A 108 9.86 22.38 -19.08
CA ILE A 108 8.66 23.10 -18.63
C ILE A 108 8.58 23.35 -17.12
N ALA A 109 9.56 22.87 -16.33
CA ALA A 109 9.51 22.88 -14.87
C ALA A 109 9.27 24.27 -14.24
N GLU A 110 9.79 25.32 -14.85
CA GLU A 110 9.60 26.68 -14.33
C GLU A 110 8.16 27.21 -14.49
N LYS A 111 7.40 26.63 -15.41
CA LYS A 111 6.04 27.06 -15.77
C LYS A 111 4.96 26.09 -15.31
N ASP A 112 5.34 24.83 -15.04
CA ASP A 112 4.41 23.78 -14.71
C ASP A 112 4.78 23.08 -13.38
N HIS A 113 3.93 23.24 -12.38
CA HIS A 113 4.15 22.64 -11.05
C HIS A 113 4.06 21.10 -11.05
N GLN A 114 3.33 20.50 -12.00
CA GLN A 114 3.28 19.04 -12.13
C GLN A 114 4.62 18.51 -12.62
N ALA A 115 5.22 19.19 -13.63
CA ALA A 115 6.56 18.86 -14.08
C ALA A 115 7.61 19.08 -12.98
N THR A 116 7.51 20.19 -12.23
CA THR A 116 8.37 20.45 -11.06
C THR A 116 8.28 19.31 -10.04
N TYR A 117 7.06 18.82 -9.74
CA TYR A 117 6.85 17.70 -8.83
C TYR A 117 7.43 16.39 -9.38
N GLN A 118 7.21 16.07 -10.65
CA GLN A 118 7.75 14.87 -11.29
C GLN A 118 9.28 14.86 -11.28
N LEU A 119 9.91 16.00 -11.56
CA LEU A 119 11.37 16.12 -11.42
C LEU A 119 11.84 15.84 -9.99
N GLY A 120 11.09 16.32 -8.99
CA GLY A 120 11.38 16.02 -7.59
C GLY A 120 11.45 14.52 -7.34
N VAL A 121 10.46 13.76 -7.82
CA VAL A 121 10.41 12.30 -7.71
C VAL A 121 11.55 11.65 -8.51
N MET A 122 11.75 12.05 -9.77
CA MET A 122 12.74 11.46 -10.66
C MET A 122 14.18 11.64 -10.15
N TYR A 123 14.53 12.83 -9.66
CA TYR A 123 15.86 13.06 -9.07
C TYR A 123 16.03 12.33 -7.73
N TYR A 124 14.98 12.26 -6.92
CA TYR A 124 15.05 11.57 -5.64
C TYR A 124 15.24 10.06 -5.80
N ASP A 125 14.47 9.43 -6.68
CA ASP A 125 14.48 7.98 -6.89
C ASP A 125 15.48 7.53 -8.00
N GLY A 126 16.15 8.46 -8.70
CA GLY A 126 17.12 8.15 -9.76
C GLY A 126 16.48 7.60 -11.03
N LEU A 127 15.34 8.14 -11.44
CA LEU A 127 14.61 7.72 -12.66
C LEU A 127 15.05 8.56 -13.86
N GLY A 128 15.70 7.92 -14.84
CA GLY A 128 16.27 8.58 -16.03
C GLY A 128 17.51 9.43 -15.74
N THR A 129 18.01 9.40 -14.52
CA THR A 129 19.23 10.13 -14.09
C THR A 129 19.86 9.42 -12.90
N ALA A 130 21.10 9.77 -12.57
CA ALA A 130 21.69 9.35 -11.30
C ALA A 130 20.89 9.97 -10.15
N THR A 131 20.72 9.19 -9.06
CA THR A 131 20.04 9.65 -7.84
C THR A 131 20.68 10.94 -7.31
N ASN A 132 19.87 11.96 -7.11
CA ASN A 132 20.26 13.21 -6.49
C ASN A 132 19.15 13.66 -5.54
N ALA A 133 19.19 13.09 -4.33
CA ALA A 133 18.16 13.31 -3.33
C ALA A 133 18.03 14.78 -2.91
N GLU A 134 19.14 15.55 -2.86
CA GLU A 134 19.12 16.99 -2.54
C GLU A 134 18.33 17.76 -3.58
N LYS A 135 18.63 17.55 -4.88
CA LYS A 135 17.90 18.19 -5.98
C LYS A 135 16.43 17.78 -5.99
N GLY A 136 16.14 16.51 -5.72
CA GLY A 136 14.78 16.01 -5.59
C GLY A 136 13.99 16.71 -4.49
N VAL A 137 14.58 16.84 -3.31
CA VAL A 137 14.01 17.55 -2.16
C VAL A 137 13.75 19.03 -2.49
N ASP A 138 14.68 19.69 -3.18
CA ASP A 138 14.52 21.11 -3.54
C ASP A 138 13.34 21.34 -4.49
N TYR A 139 13.15 20.46 -5.46
CA TYR A 139 11.95 20.51 -6.32
C TYR A 139 10.65 20.27 -5.54
N MET A 140 10.63 19.32 -4.60
CA MET A 140 9.46 19.07 -3.77
C MET A 140 9.14 20.25 -2.85
N LYS A 141 10.16 20.92 -2.26
CA LYS A 141 10.00 22.16 -1.50
C LYS A 141 9.42 23.29 -2.34
N LYS A 142 9.91 23.49 -3.57
CA LYS A 142 9.36 24.49 -4.50
C LYS A 142 7.86 24.29 -4.72
N VAL A 143 7.39 23.05 -4.85
CA VAL A 143 5.96 22.74 -5.00
C VAL A 143 5.19 23.01 -3.71
N LEU A 144 5.71 22.57 -2.56
CA LEU A 144 5.06 22.74 -1.25
C LEU A 144 4.89 24.22 -0.90
N ASP A 145 5.94 25.02 -1.12
CA ASP A 145 6.00 26.45 -0.75
C ASP A 145 5.34 27.36 -1.80
N SER A 146 4.98 26.83 -2.98
CA SER A 146 4.37 27.61 -4.04
C SER A 146 3.06 28.27 -3.58
N PRO A 147 2.91 29.60 -3.73
CA PRO A 147 1.66 30.31 -3.45
C PRO A 147 0.60 30.09 -4.55
N CYS A 148 0.97 29.47 -5.67
CA CYS A 148 0.10 29.33 -6.82
C CYS A 148 -1.06 28.37 -6.53
N PRO A 149 -2.32 28.75 -6.78
CA PRO A 149 -3.47 27.86 -6.60
C PRO A 149 -3.39 26.58 -7.42
N ARG A 150 -2.69 26.59 -8.57
CA ARG A 150 -2.48 25.42 -9.42
C ARG A 150 -1.60 24.35 -8.77
N ALA A 151 -0.72 24.73 -7.84
CA ALA A 151 0.11 23.77 -7.08
C ALA A 151 -0.63 23.10 -5.94
N ARG A 152 -1.82 23.61 -5.55
CA ARG A 152 -2.52 23.19 -4.33
C ARG A 152 -2.77 21.67 -4.27
N HIS A 153 -3.15 21.07 -5.39
CA HIS A 153 -3.45 19.62 -5.46
C HIS A 153 -2.19 18.74 -5.35
N LEU A 154 -0.99 19.31 -5.56
CA LEU A 154 0.28 18.59 -5.46
C LEU A 154 0.90 18.66 -4.06
N LYS A 155 0.47 19.62 -3.23
CA LYS A 155 1.09 19.87 -1.92
C LYS A 155 1.08 18.68 -1.00
N CYS A 156 -0.03 17.91 -0.95
CA CYS A 156 -0.09 16.69 -0.12
C CYS A 156 0.89 15.61 -0.62
N ALA A 157 1.03 15.44 -1.93
CA ALA A 157 1.98 14.50 -2.51
C ALA A 157 3.44 14.94 -2.27
N ALA A 158 3.74 16.22 -2.44
CA ALA A 158 5.07 16.79 -2.16
C ALA A 158 5.42 16.65 -0.66
N ALA A 159 4.48 16.94 0.24
CA ALA A 159 4.67 16.80 1.67
C ALA A 159 4.90 15.34 2.09
N TYR A 160 4.18 14.39 1.48
CA TYR A 160 4.40 12.96 1.71
C TYR A 160 5.84 12.54 1.36
N ASN A 161 6.33 12.91 0.17
CA ASN A 161 7.68 12.57 -0.27
C ASN A 161 8.76 13.29 0.54
N LEU A 162 8.55 14.56 0.91
CA LEU A 162 9.44 15.28 1.81
C LEU A 162 9.48 14.64 3.20
N GLY A 163 8.35 14.18 3.73
CA GLY A 163 8.29 13.43 4.97
C GLY A 163 9.14 12.16 4.91
N ARG A 164 9.10 11.42 3.79
CA ARG A 164 9.98 10.26 3.54
C ARG A 164 11.44 10.68 3.57
N ALA A 165 11.81 11.74 2.85
CA ALA A 165 13.18 12.24 2.80
C ALA A 165 13.72 12.61 4.19
N TYR A 166 12.92 13.29 5.01
CA TYR A 166 13.31 13.62 6.40
C TYR A 166 13.40 12.38 7.29
N TYR A 167 12.54 11.39 7.12
CA TYR A 167 12.57 10.15 7.90
C TYR A 167 13.80 9.30 7.57
N GLU A 168 14.14 9.18 6.29
CA GLU A 168 15.28 8.42 5.79
C GLU A 168 16.61 9.20 5.99
N GLY A 169 16.55 10.54 6.00
CA GLY A 169 17.72 11.40 6.04
C GLY A 169 18.44 11.51 4.69
N GLU A 170 17.68 11.34 3.59
CA GLU A 170 18.20 11.40 2.23
C GLU A 170 17.93 12.77 1.59
N GLY A 171 19.00 13.45 1.16
CA GLY A 171 18.93 14.82 0.61
C GLY A 171 18.62 15.90 1.65
N VAL A 172 18.34 15.53 2.90
CA VAL A 172 18.14 16.41 4.05
C VAL A 172 18.65 15.77 5.33
N LYS A 173 18.91 16.56 6.35
CA LYS A 173 19.22 16.03 7.67
C LYS A 173 18.00 15.28 8.23
N ARG A 174 18.21 14.02 8.67
CA ARG A 174 17.16 13.20 9.29
C ARG A 174 16.45 13.94 10.43
N SER A 175 15.15 13.95 10.41
CA SER A 175 14.28 14.48 11.47
C SER A 175 12.94 13.77 11.45
N GLU A 176 12.70 12.94 12.46
CA GLU A 176 11.42 12.25 12.61
C GLU A 176 10.28 13.23 12.92
N GLU A 177 10.57 14.34 13.60
CA GLU A 177 9.59 15.39 13.91
C GLU A 177 9.10 16.10 12.64
N GLU A 178 10.02 16.45 11.73
CA GLU A 178 9.65 17.05 10.44
C GLU A 178 8.93 16.05 9.54
N ALA A 179 9.33 14.80 9.54
CA ALA A 179 8.64 13.74 8.80
C ALA A 179 7.19 13.60 9.29
N GLU A 180 6.98 13.49 10.62
CA GLU A 180 5.65 13.40 11.22
C GLU A 180 4.79 14.63 10.87
N ARG A 181 5.35 15.85 11.01
CA ARG A 181 4.66 17.10 10.67
C ARG A 181 4.20 17.14 9.21
N LEU A 182 5.07 16.74 8.30
CA LEU A 182 4.79 16.73 6.86
C LEU A 182 3.75 15.65 6.49
N TRP A 183 3.84 14.46 7.09
CA TRP A 183 2.85 13.41 6.88
C TRP A 183 1.49 13.77 7.47
N LEU A 184 1.43 14.42 8.65
CA LEU A 184 0.19 14.94 9.22
C LEU A 184 -0.46 15.98 8.30
N PHE A 185 0.34 16.90 7.74
CA PHE A 185 -0.14 17.85 6.74
C PHE A 185 -0.68 17.14 5.49
N ALA A 186 0.04 16.15 4.97
CA ALA A 186 -0.36 15.39 3.79
C ALA A 186 -1.61 14.54 4.03
N ALA A 187 -1.80 14.03 5.25
CA ALA A 187 -2.93 13.20 5.66
C ALA A 187 -4.21 14.01 5.93
N ASP A 188 -4.08 15.33 6.15
CA ASP A 188 -5.19 16.30 6.32
C ASP A 188 -6.32 15.76 7.24
N ASN A 189 -5.97 15.33 8.45
CA ASN A 189 -6.89 14.80 9.47
C ASN A 189 -7.81 13.66 9.00
N GLY A 190 -7.37 12.85 8.03
CA GLY A 190 -8.16 11.75 7.48
C GLY A 190 -9.07 12.13 6.31
N ASN A 191 -8.95 13.35 5.77
CA ASN A 191 -9.71 13.77 4.60
C ASN A 191 -9.43 12.82 3.41
N PRO A 192 -10.49 12.25 2.76
CA PRO A 192 -10.30 11.33 1.62
C PRO A 192 -9.68 11.99 0.37
N LYS A 193 -9.64 13.32 0.30
CA LYS A 193 -8.94 14.07 -0.77
C LYS A 193 -7.46 14.27 -0.51
N ALA A 194 -6.99 13.97 0.70
CA ALA A 194 -5.59 14.03 1.08
C ALA A 194 -4.82 12.78 0.63
N SER A 195 -3.54 12.73 0.95
CA SER A 195 -2.71 11.58 0.63
C SER A 195 -3.06 10.36 1.50
N VAL A 196 -3.73 9.37 0.92
CA VAL A 196 -4.01 8.09 1.57
C VAL A 196 -2.72 7.35 1.95
N LYS A 197 -1.64 7.56 1.15
CA LYS A 197 -0.30 7.06 1.47
C LYS A 197 0.25 7.68 2.75
N ALA A 198 0.01 8.99 2.96
CA ALA A 198 0.42 9.65 4.20
C ALA A 198 -0.36 9.13 5.42
N GLN A 199 -1.64 8.82 5.26
CA GLN A 199 -2.42 8.18 6.33
C GLN A 199 -1.88 6.79 6.66
N SER A 200 -1.55 5.99 5.65
CA SER A 200 -0.99 4.64 5.84
C SER A 200 0.39 4.68 6.49
N ILE A 201 1.28 5.57 6.04
CA ILE A 201 2.63 5.70 6.61
C ILE A 201 2.60 6.22 8.05
N LEU A 202 1.67 7.11 8.41
CA LEU A 202 1.47 7.52 9.80
C LEU A 202 1.04 6.33 10.67
N GLY A 203 0.14 5.49 10.18
CA GLY A 203 -0.22 4.25 10.88
C GLY A 203 0.99 3.36 11.13
N LEU A 204 1.83 3.15 10.13
CA LEU A 204 3.06 2.38 10.24
C LEU A 204 4.07 3.06 11.18
N TYR A 205 4.29 4.37 11.05
CA TYR A 205 5.19 5.15 11.89
C TYR A 205 4.82 5.06 13.37
N TYR A 206 3.55 5.29 13.73
CA TYR A 206 3.10 5.17 15.11
C TYR A 206 3.11 3.72 15.64
N SER A 207 3.07 2.72 14.76
CA SER A 207 3.23 1.31 15.13
C SER A 207 4.67 0.92 15.45
N THR A 208 5.65 1.64 14.89
CA THR A 208 7.06 1.24 14.91
C THR A 208 7.96 2.17 15.71
N LYS A 209 7.60 3.45 15.88
CA LYS A 209 8.38 4.41 16.68
C LYS A 209 8.51 3.95 18.13
N GLU A 210 9.53 4.45 18.83
CA GLU A 210 9.71 4.19 20.26
C GLU A 210 9.59 5.51 21.08
N PRO A 211 8.69 5.57 22.06
CA PRO A 211 7.70 4.57 22.43
C PRO A 211 6.58 4.44 21.37
N LYS A 212 6.00 3.24 21.26
CA LYS A 212 4.89 2.99 20.32
C LYS A 212 3.63 3.73 20.74
N GLU A 213 2.93 4.30 19.76
CA GLU A 213 1.66 5.00 19.94
C GLU A 213 0.54 4.25 19.21
N LEU A 214 0.21 3.04 19.72
CA LEU A 214 -0.65 2.08 19.03
C LEU A 214 -2.10 2.58 18.82
N GLU A 215 -2.61 3.43 19.67
CA GLU A 215 -3.94 4.05 19.49
C GLU A 215 -3.94 5.01 18.28
N LYS A 216 -2.89 5.82 18.13
CA LYS A 216 -2.72 6.67 16.95
C LYS A 216 -2.50 5.82 15.69
N ALA A 217 -1.72 4.74 15.81
CA ALA A 217 -1.52 3.81 14.71
C ALA A 217 -2.86 3.22 14.23
N PHE A 218 -3.69 2.76 15.16
CA PHE A 218 -5.02 2.25 14.86
C PHE A 218 -5.91 3.29 14.18
N PHE A 219 -5.90 4.53 14.70
CA PHE A 219 -6.65 5.63 14.10
C PHE A 219 -6.25 5.85 12.64
N TRP A 220 -4.95 6.02 12.36
CA TRP A 220 -4.47 6.32 11.01
C TRP A 220 -4.64 5.16 10.05
N HIS A 221 -4.43 3.92 10.48
CA HIS A 221 -4.74 2.75 9.65
C HIS A 221 -6.24 2.64 9.38
N SER A 222 -7.12 3.03 10.33
CA SER A 222 -8.57 3.04 10.12
C SER A 222 -8.97 4.09 9.08
N GLU A 223 -8.41 5.30 9.14
CA GLU A 223 -8.67 6.35 8.15
C GLU A 223 -8.16 5.94 6.75
N ALA A 224 -6.94 5.42 6.66
CA ALA A 224 -6.38 4.93 5.40
C ALA A 224 -7.20 3.76 4.82
N CYS A 225 -7.63 2.82 5.64
CA CYS A 225 -8.49 1.71 5.23
C CYS A 225 -9.86 2.20 4.75
N GLY A 226 -10.48 3.15 5.46
CA GLY A 226 -11.72 3.79 5.05
C GLY A 226 -11.61 4.51 3.70
N ASN A 227 -10.40 4.95 3.35
CA ASN A 227 -10.05 5.56 2.07
C ASN A 227 -9.49 4.56 1.03
N GLY A 228 -9.59 3.24 1.30
CA GLY A 228 -9.31 2.17 0.35
C GLY A 228 -7.87 1.65 0.35
N ASN A 229 -7.05 1.99 1.34
CA ASN A 229 -5.68 1.48 1.42
C ASN A 229 -5.65 0.02 1.88
N LEU A 230 -5.20 -0.87 0.99
CA LEU A 230 -5.17 -2.32 1.24
C LEU A 230 -4.12 -2.74 2.26
N GLU A 231 -2.98 -2.02 2.34
CA GLU A 231 -1.95 -2.28 3.34
C GLU A 231 -2.47 -2.00 4.74
N SER A 232 -3.12 -0.86 4.93
CA SER A 232 -3.73 -0.49 6.20
C SER A 232 -4.86 -1.44 6.61
N GLN A 233 -5.62 -1.96 5.64
CA GLN A 233 -6.63 -2.99 5.91
C GLN A 233 -6.00 -4.27 6.46
N GLY A 234 -4.85 -4.69 5.93
CA GLY A 234 -4.06 -5.80 6.46
C GLY A 234 -3.50 -5.52 7.86
N ALA A 235 -2.99 -4.31 8.08
CA ALA A 235 -2.48 -3.85 9.38
C ALA A 235 -3.57 -3.86 10.46
N LEU A 236 -4.77 -3.36 10.16
CA LEU A 236 -5.93 -3.42 11.07
C LEU A 236 -6.28 -4.86 11.45
N GLY A 237 -6.22 -5.79 10.50
CA GLY A 237 -6.42 -7.20 10.80
C GLY A 237 -5.45 -7.71 11.87
N LEU A 238 -4.17 -7.34 11.81
CA LEU A 238 -3.18 -7.67 12.83
C LEU A 238 -3.44 -6.95 14.15
N MET A 239 -3.79 -5.67 14.11
CA MET A 239 -4.09 -4.89 15.31
C MET A 239 -5.27 -5.50 16.09
N TYR A 240 -6.32 -5.94 15.39
CA TYR A 240 -7.42 -6.69 16.00
C TYR A 240 -7.00 -8.08 16.51
N PHE A 241 -6.09 -8.81 15.81
CA PHE A 241 -5.61 -10.11 16.29
C PHE A 241 -4.86 -10.05 17.59
N TYR A 242 -4.04 -9.00 17.76
CA TYR A 242 -3.13 -8.88 18.91
C TYR A 242 -3.60 -7.87 19.95
N GLY A 243 -4.73 -7.20 19.75
CA GLY A 243 -5.20 -6.16 20.66
C GLY A 243 -4.26 -4.95 20.71
N GLN A 244 -3.74 -4.51 19.56
CA GLN A 244 -2.79 -3.39 19.49
C GLN A 244 -3.52 -2.08 19.23
N GLY A 245 -3.58 -1.20 20.22
CA GLY A 245 -4.31 0.07 20.15
C GLY A 245 -5.83 -0.06 20.12
N ILE A 246 -6.35 -1.30 20.18
CA ILE A 246 -7.77 -1.64 20.21
C ILE A 246 -7.95 -2.97 20.96
N HIS A 247 -9.14 -3.24 21.48
CA HIS A 247 -9.44 -4.54 22.09
C HIS A 247 -9.32 -5.69 21.06
N GLN A 248 -8.73 -6.81 21.50
CA GLN A 248 -8.58 -8.00 20.67
C GLN A 248 -9.95 -8.49 20.17
N ASN A 249 -10.05 -8.70 18.85
CA ASN A 249 -11.25 -9.23 18.20
C ASN A 249 -10.86 -10.08 16.99
N THR A 250 -10.89 -11.40 17.17
CA THR A 250 -10.51 -12.36 16.12
C THR A 250 -11.45 -12.32 14.92
N GLU A 251 -12.75 -12.08 15.13
CA GLU A 251 -13.73 -12.02 14.04
C GLU A 251 -13.47 -10.79 13.15
N ALA A 252 -13.31 -9.61 13.75
CA ALA A 252 -12.94 -8.38 13.03
C ALA A 252 -11.59 -8.55 12.31
N ALA A 253 -10.60 -9.18 12.97
CA ALA A 253 -9.30 -9.48 12.37
C ALA A 253 -9.43 -10.32 11.10
N LEU A 254 -10.16 -11.42 11.17
CA LEU A 254 -10.38 -12.32 10.02
C LEU A 254 -11.17 -11.66 8.90
N HIS A 255 -12.12 -10.77 9.23
CA HIS A 255 -12.86 -10.01 8.24
C HIS A 255 -11.92 -9.07 7.48
N CYS A 256 -11.19 -8.20 8.18
CA CYS A 256 -10.21 -7.29 7.55
C CYS A 256 -9.19 -8.03 6.69
N LEU A 257 -8.62 -9.13 7.19
CA LEU A 257 -7.61 -9.90 6.47
C LEU A 257 -8.17 -10.59 5.22
N ARG A 258 -9.40 -11.12 5.26
CA ARG A 258 -10.02 -11.75 4.08
C ARG A 258 -10.31 -10.71 3.00
N GLU A 259 -10.91 -9.60 3.37
CA GLU A 259 -11.15 -8.49 2.44
C GLU A 259 -9.83 -8.00 1.80
N ALA A 260 -8.81 -7.76 2.62
CA ALA A 260 -7.49 -7.35 2.10
C ALA A 260 -6.90 -8.40 1.14
N ALA A 261 -6.97 -9.67 1.49
CA ALA A 261 -6.44 -10.77 0.67
C ALA A 261 -7.22 -10.96 -0.64
N GLU A 262 -8.54 -10.75 -0.63
CA GLU A 262 -9.40 -10.82 -1.83
C GLU A 262 -9.09 -9.69 -2.82
N HIS A 263 -8.66 -8.53 -2.32
CA HIS A 263 -8.21 -7.41 -3.13
C HIS A 263 -6.73 -7.44 -3.51
N GLY A 264 -6.01 -8.52 -3.15
CA GLY A 264 -4.63 -8.77 -3.60
C GLY A 264 -3.54 -8.45 -2.59
N ASN A 265 -3.88 -8.14 -1.32
CA ASN A 265 -2.86 -7.97 -0.28
C ASN A 265 -2.21 -9.32 0.06
N VAL A 266 -1.01 -9.53 -0.47
CA VAL A 266 -0.23 -10.78 -0.32
C VAL A 266 0.17 -11.02 1.14
N TYR A 267 0.44 -9.96 1.92
CA TYR A 267 0.78 -10.11 3.33
C TYR A 267 -0.41 -10.58 4.17
N ALA A 268 -1.58 -9.99 3.95
CA ALA A 268 -2.82 -10.45 4.59
C ALA A 268 -3.11 -11.92 4.26
N GLN A 269 -2.86 -12.33 3.02
CA GLN A 269 -3.00 -13.73 2.61
C GLN A 269 -2.02 -14.64 3.33
N GLY A 270 -0.76 -14.21 3.51
CA GLY A 270 0.24 -14.94 4.31
C GLY A 270 -0.20 -15.17 5.76
N ILE A 271 -0.78 -14.15 6.38
CA ILE A 271 -1.31 -14.22 7.76
C ILE A 271 -2.51 -15.18 7.84
N LEU A 272 -3.41 -15.16 6.86
CA LEU A 272 -4.53 -16.10 6.81
C LEU A 272 -4.05 -17.56 6.65
N VAL A 273 -3.03 -17.79 5.82
CA VAL A 273 -2.41 -19.12 5.65
C VAL A 273 -1.82 -19.60 6.96
N GLU A 274 -1.06 -18.76 7.67
CA GLU A 274 -0.55 -19.06 9.01
C GLU A 274 -1.66 -19.37 10.00
N TYR A 275 -2.70 -18.55 10.04
CA TYR A 275 -3.86 -18.74 10.91
C TYR A 275 -4.54 -20.07 10.65
N TYR A 276 -4.88 -20.39 9.38
CA TYR A 276 -5.53 -21.65 9.04
C TYR A 276 -4.65 -22.86 9.34
N TYR A 277 -3.33 -22.76 9.17
CA TYR A 277 -2.39 -23.81 9.55
C TYR A 277 -2.42 -24.06 11.05
N LYS A 278 -2.29 -23.02 11.89
CA LYS A 278 -2.32 -23.11 13.36
C LYS A 278 -3.65 -23.66 13.90
N MET A 279 -4.75 -23.30 13.26
CA MET A 279 -6.09 -23.81 13.60
C MET A 279 -6.37 -25.20 13.01
N LYS A 280 -5.38 -25.84 12.36
CA LYS A 280 -5.48 -27.16 11.73
C LYS A 280 -6.53 -27.25 10.60
N PHE A 281 -6.91 -26.10 10.00
CA PHE A 281 -7.77 -26.06 8.82
C PHE A 281 -6.93 -26.22 7.55
N PHE A 282 -6.26 -27.37 7.42
CA PHE A 282 -5.22 -27.58 6.40
C PHE A 282 -5.73 -27.47 4.97
N THR A 283 -6.95 -27.90 4.68
CA THR A 283 -7.56 -27.77 3.35
C THR A 283 -7.70 -26.27 2.98
N LYS A 284 -8.14 -25.42 3.91
CA LYS A 284 -8.22 -23.98 3.70
C LYS A 284 -6.82 -23.35 3.57
N CYS A 285 -5.89 -23.77 4.43
CA CYS A 285 -4.50 -23.35 4.35
C CYS A 285 -3.92 -23.59 2.94
N VAL A 286 -4.08 -24.78 2.41
CA VAL A 286 -3.62 -25.14 1.05
C VAL A 286 -4.37 -24.37 -0.03
N ALA A 287 -5.69 -24.21 0.09
CA ALA A 287 -6.48 -23.46 -0.88
C ALA A 287 -6.04 -21.99 -0.99
N PHE A 288 -5.77 -21.34 0.16
CA PHE A 288 -5.27 -19.97 0.19
C PHE A 288 -3.82 -19.88 -0.29
N SER A 289 -2.95 -20.81 0.09
CA SER A 289 -1.55 -20.78 -0.33
C SER A 289 -1.38 -20.96 -1.84
N ARG A 290 -2.19 -21.79 -2.51
CA ARG A 290 -2.14 -21.99 -3.97
C ARG A 290 -2.37 -20.71 -4.79
N ARG A 291 -3.03 -19.70 -4.24
CA ARG A 291 -3.32 -18.45 -4.95
C ARG A 291 -2.04 -17.66 -5.29
N ILE A 292 -1.04 -17.72 -4.42
CA ILE A 292 0.19 -16.94 -4.54
C ILE A 292 1.48 -17.76 -4.37
N ALA A 293 1.38 -19.10 -4.21
CA ALA A 293 2.56 -19.96 -4.03
C ALA A 293 3.55 -19.87 -5.20
N ASP A 294 3.02 -19.63 -6.40
CA ASP A 294 3.81 -19.58 -7.63
C ASP A 294 4.33 -18.15 -7.96
N TYR A 295 3.99 -17.13 -7.16
CA TYR A 295 4.53 -15.77 -7.35
C TYR A 295 6.04 -15.76 -7.08
N GLU A 296 6.80 -15.07 -7.95
CA GLU A 296 8.24 -14.95 -7.87
C GLU A 296 8.67 -13.52 -7.50
N VAL A 297 9.96 -13.34 -7.16
CA VAL A 297 10.51 -12.03 -6.77
C VAL A 297 10.24 -10.96 -7.84
N HIS A 298 10.29 -11.33 -9.11
CA HIS A 298 10.03 -10.40 -10.22
C HIS A 298 8.58 -9.94 -10.34
N ASP A 299 7.61 -10.59 -9.65
CA ASP A 299 6.22 -10.15 -9.59
C ASP A 299 6.00 -9.02 -8.57
N ILE A 300 6.91 -8.85 -7.61
CA ILE A 300 6.76 -7.88 -6.50
C ILE A 300 6.51 -6.46 -7.00
N PRO A 301 7.28 -5.89 -7.96
CA PRO A 301 7.03 -4.53 -8.43
C PRO A 301 5.64 -4.34 -9.03
N ARG A 302 5.18 -5.32 -9.81
CA ARG A 302 3.84 -5.31 -10.41
C ARG A 302 2.73 -5.39 -9.35
N ILE A 303 2.91 -6.26 -8.34
CA ILE A 303 1.94 -6.38 -7.24
C ILE A 303 1.90 -5.09 -6.44
N ALA A 304 3.06 -4.51 -6.10
CA ALA A 304 3.16 -3.24 -5.38
C ALA A 304 2.45 -2.10 -6.14
N GLN A 305 2.64 -2.03 -7.45
CA GLN A 305 1.99 -1.02 -8.30
C GLN A 305 0.45 -1.16 -8.30
N VAL A 306 -0.07 -2.38 -8.32
CA VAL A 306 -1.52 -2.63 -8.39
C VAL A 306 -2.20 -2.48 -7.04
N THR A 307 -1.53 -2.87 -5.96
CA THR A 307 -2.11 -2.94 -4.60
C THR A 307 -1.75 -1.75 -3.72
N ASP A 308 -0.76 -0.95 -4.14
CA ASP A 308 -0.15 0.13 -3.35
C ASP A 308 0.41 -0.37 -2.00
N CYS A 309 0.77 -1.67 -1.92
CA CYS A 309 1.40 -2.28 -0.76
C CYS A 309 2.92 -2.21 -0.87
N LEU A 310 3.59 -2.03 0.26
CA LEU A 310 5.05 -1.97 0.31
C LEU A 310 5.69 -3.31 -0.10
N PRO A 311 6.73 -3.29 -0.95
CA PRO A 311 7.42 -4.50 -1.43
C PRO A 311 7.89 -5.44 -0.33
N GLU A 312 8.33 -4.90 0.81
CA GLU A 312 8.77 -5.68 1.96
C GLU A 312 7.67 -6.55 2.58
N PHE A 313 6.44 -6.03 2.66
CA PHE A 313 5.29 -6.80 3.16
C PHE A 313 4.83 -7.83 2.13
N ILE A 314 4.87 -7.52 0.84
CA ILE A 314 4.58 -8.49 -0.23
C ILE A 314 5.57 -9.67 -0.13
N ASN A 315 6.86 -9.37 -0.05
CA ASN A 315 7.92 -10.37 0.09
C ASN A 315 7.73 -11.25 1.34
N ARG A 316 7.41 -10.62 2.46
CA ARG A 316 7.13 -11.32 3.71
C ARG A 316 5.91 -12.24 3.61
N GLY A 317 4.83 -11.80 2.97
CA GLY A 317 3.65 -12.60 2.72
C GLY A 317 3.94 -13.82 1.84
N MET A 318 4.69 -13.63 0.75
CA MET A 318 5.12 -14.71 -0.13
C MET A 318 5.99 -15.75 0.61
N ALA A 319 6.91 -15.30 1.47
CA ALA A 319 7.74 -16.17 2.28
C ALA A 319 6.90 -17.02 3.27
N MET A 320 5.93 -16.39 3.95
CA MET A 320 4.99 -17.10 4.85
C MET A 320 4.20 -18.17 4.11
N VAL A 321 3.62 -17.82 2.97
CA VAL A 321 2.83 -18.74 2.15
C VAL A 321 3.69 -19.91 1.69
N SER A 322 4.88 -19.66 1.16
CA SER A 322 5.81 -20.69 0.70
C SER A 322 6.18 -21.65 1.83
N PHE A 323 6.45 -21.13 3.03
CA PHE A 323 6.81 -21.93 4.19
C PHE A 323 5.69 -22.86 4.63
N TYR A 324 4.47 -22.35 4.84
CA TYR A 324 3.35 -23.16 5.31
C TYR A 324 2.85 -24.11 4.22
N HIS A 325 2.92 -23.72 2.94
CA HIS A 325 2.62 -24.61 1.82
C HIS A 325 3.59 -25.79 1.76
N ALA A 326 4.90 -25.51 1.90
CA ALA A 326 5.94 -26.53 2.02
C ALA A 326 5.65 -27.49 3.18
N ARG A 327 5.24 -26.97 4.32
CA ARG A 327 4.90 -27.79 5.49
C ARG A 327 3.71 -28.70 5.23
N CYS A 328 2.67 -28.20 4.57
CA CYS A 328 1.52 -29.00 4.17
C CYS A 328 1.92 -30.14 3.20
N LEU A 329 2.76 -29.82 2.20
CA LEU A 329 3.29 -30.82 1.26
C LEU A 329 4.16 -31.88 1.94
N GLN A 330 5.04 -31.46 2.85
CA GLN A 330 5.95 -32.37 3.57
C GLN A 330 5.19 -33.41 4.40
N LEU A 331 4.10 -33.00 5.05
CA LEU A 331 3.34 -33.85 5.99
C LEU A 331 2.09 -34.46 5.37
N GLY A 332 1.70 -34.07 4.15
CA GLY A 332 0.44 -34.52 3.53
C GLY A 332 -0.80 -33.90 4.19
N LEU A 333 -0.71 -32.67 4.69
CA LEU A 333 -1.81 -31.97 5.39
C LEU A 333 -2.69 -31.20 4.42
N GLY A 334 -3.89 -31.69 4.14
CA GLY A 334 -4.83 -31.06 3.22
C GLY A 334 -4.42 -31.11 1.74
N ILE A 335 -3.30 -31.77 1.44
CA ILE A 335 -2.74 -31.99 0.10
C ILE A 335 -1.95 -33.30 0.10
N THR A 336 -1.81 -33.94 -1.06
CA THR A 336 -0.97 -35.13 -1.22
C THR A 336 0.48 -34.83 -0.86
N LYS A 337 1.10 -35.71 -0.08
CA LYS A 337 2.51 -35.56 0.32
C LYS A 337 3.42 -35.52 -0.91
N ASP A 338 4.31 -34.53 -0.95
CA ASP A 338 5.31 -34.33 -2.01
C ASP A 338 6.56 -33.66 -1.42
N GLU A 339 7.55 -34.50 -1.08
CA GLU A 339 8.78 -34.00 -0.44
C GLU A 339 9.66 -33.18 -1.37
N ALA A 340 9.63 -33.46 -2.69
CA ALA A 340 10.41 -32.69 -3.66
C ALA A 340 9.88 -31.26 -3.78
N LYS A 341 8.57 -31.12 -3.93
CA LYS A 341 7.93 -29.78 -3.95
C LYS A 341 8.07 -29.08 -2.60
N ALA A 342 7.98 -29.81 -1.48
CA ALA A 342 8.19 -29.22 -0.16
C ALA A 342 9.58 -28.57 -0.03
N LYS A 343 10.63 -29.27 -0.47
CA LYS A 343 12.00 -28.70 -0.48
C LYS A 343 12.08 -27.43 -1.34
N HIS A 344 11.47 -27.45 -2.53
CA HIS A 344 11.43 -26.27 -3.40
C HIS A 344 10.81 -25.05 -2.70
N TYR A 345 9.63 -25.21 -2.09
CA TYR A 345 8.95 -24.09 -1.42
C TYR A 345 9.65 -23.65 -0.12
N TYR A 346 10.32 -24.55 0.60
CA TYR A 346 11.17 -24.15 1.73
C TYR A 346 12.37 -23.30 1.26
N SER A 347 13.05 -23.74 0.20
CA SER A 347 14.14 -22.96 -0.40
C SER A 347 13.67 -21.59 -0.84
N LYS A 348 12.49 -21.50 -1.48
CA LYS A 348 11.85 -20.26 -1.87
C LYS A 348 11.57 -19.35 -0.68
N ALA A 349 11.00 -19.88 0.41
CA ALA A 349 10.76 -19.08 1.62
C ALA A 349 12.05 -18.50 2.21
N CYS A 350 13.14 -19.30 2.25
CA CYS A 350 14.44 -18.84 2.71
C CYS A 350 15.04 -17.77 1.79
N HIS A 351 14.87 -17.90 0.48
CA HIS A 351 15.35 -16.91 -0.49
C HIS A 351 14.60 -15.59 -0.38
N LEU A 352 13.27 -15.64 -0.23
CA LEU A 352 12.43 -14.46 -0.09
C LEU A 352 12.70 -13.71 1.22
N ASN A 353 12.73 -14.40 2.36
CA ASN A 353 12.95 -13.78 3.66
C ASN A 353 13.64 -14.75 4.64
N PRO A 354 14.99 -14.77 4.67
CA PRO A 354 15.77 -15.69 5.51
C PRO A 354 15.42 -15.59 7.00
N ALA A 355 15.36 -14.36 7.52
CA ALA A 355 15.08 -14.12 8.95
C ALA A 355 13.71 -14.65 9.38
N LEU A 356 12.68 -14.48 8.52
CA LEU A 356 11.35 -15.01 8.77
C LEU A 356 11.35 -16.55 8.68
N ALA A 357 12.01 -17.13 7.68
CA ALA A 357 12.09 -18.57 7.49
C ALA A 357 12.76 -19.25 8.70
N ASP A 358 13.86 -18.69 9.20
CA ASP A 358 14.57 -19.16 10.40
C ASP A 358 13.69 -19.06 11.65
N LYS A 359 12.97 -17.94 11.81
CA LYS A 359 12.02 -17.77 12.91
C LYS A 359 10.92 -18.83 12.87
N LEU A 360 10.31 -19.06 11.71
CA LEU A 360 9.25 -20.05 11.55
C LEU A 360 9.79 -21.47 11.77
N HIS A 361 10.99 -21.78 11.29
CA HIS A 361 11.65 -23.07 11.52
C HIS A 361 11.95 -23.29 13.01
N SER A 362 12.41 -22.27 13.72
CA SER A 362 12.62 -22.32 15.17
C SER A 362 11.33 -22.57 15.96
N LEU A 363 10.22 -22.00 15.50
CA LEU A 363 8.89 -22.27 16.10
C LEU A 363 8.43 -23.72 15.89
N LEU A 364 8.74 -24.33 14.72
CA LEU A 364 8.50 -25.75 14.46
C LEU A 364 9.28 -26.64 15.44
N ILE A 365 10.60 -26.40 15.59
CA ILE A 365 11.46 -27.19 16.48
C ILE A 365 10.93 -27.13 17.92
N ARG A 366 10.44 -25.96 18.35
CA ARG A 366 9.86 -25.78 19.68
C ARG A 366 8.42 -26.27 19.82
N GLN A 367 7.90 -26.96 18.82
CA GLN A 367 6.52 -27.49 18.76
C GLN A 367 5.44 -26.41 19.00
N ARG A 368 5.70 -25.16 18.62
CA ARG A 368 4.76 -24.05 18.80
C ARG A 368 3.90 -23.77 17.56
N ILE A 369 4.16 -24.48 16.46
CA ILE A 369 3.35 -24.47 15.22
C ILE A 369 3.32 -25.85 14.55
#